data_c03e880f9c743ba49c1358a1e13877de
#
_entry.id   c03e880f9c743ba49c1358a1e13877de
#
_cell.length_a   1.000
_cell.length_b   1.000
_cell.length_c   1.000
_cell.angle_alpha   90.00
_cell.angle_beta   90.00
_cell.angle_gamma   90.00
#
_symmetry.space_group_name_H-M   'P 1'
#
loop_
_entity.id
_entity.type
_entity.pdbx_description
1 polymer ?
#
loop_
_entity_poly.entity_id
_entity_poly.type
_entity_poly.pdbx_seq_one_letter_code
_entity_poly.pdbx_strand_id
1 'polypeptide(L)'
;MFIVCSFFLNLRMAYLLIATLFYSINDFLWSIYSKKSGPLALIQNRSIYTSIFVGLLFVFYSKDLGLVLEGTNSLKLLGVSSIGFMGLYFLVKGFQQGSIVQFCIYILLTTTVVGLISNFNNYITLSSFIPSLLCIGFGFGFFIYHQLKTHLKNSSTYKSHLYFMVAQLFFIVLVLQQYEYLSVFSAVDIAFYQELTVLLFSSLLLFLKKEKTSFVKQPVQWYEYFLIALPISIAQLSNLQGLQLTNPFYEKLFGLLGPVLSVVLAMVLAKERHQFTTYLAFIIMLIGYYFLGL
;
A
#
# COMPACT_ATOMS: atom_id res chain seq x y z
N MET A 1 18.62 4.28 -31.55
CA MET A 1 18.44 5.03 -30.30
C MET A 1 16.97 5.13 -29.89
N PHE A 2 16.03 5.52 -30.76
CA PHE A 2 14.58 5.59 -30.43
C PHE A 2 13.95 4.26 -29.96
N ILE A 3 14.28 3.13 -30.59
CA ILE A 3 13.71 1.81 -30.24
C ILE A 3 14.15 1.37 -28.83
N VAL A 4 15.39 1.63 -28.45
CA VAL A 4 15.91 1.28 -27.13
C VAL A 4 15.25 2.16 -26.05
N CYS A 5 15.08 3.46 -26.30
CA CYS A 5 14.39 4.37 -25.38
C CYS A 5 12.91 3.97 -25.16
N SER A 6 12.20 3.59 -26.23
CA SER A 6 10.80 3.15 -26.11
C SER A 6 10.67 1.81 -25.36
N PHE A 7 11.62 0.90 -25.55
CA PHE A 7 11.65 -0.39 -24.84
C PHE A 7 11.87 -0.19 -23.33
N PHE A 8 12.82 0.66 -22.93
CA PHE A 8 13.05 0.97 -21.51
C PHE A 8 11.88 1.69 -20.87
N LEU A 9 11.23 2.61 -21.58
CA LEU A 9 10.03 3.29 -21.09
C LEU A 9 8.89 2.28 -20.88
N ASN A 10 8.69 1.36 -21.81
CA ASN A 10 7.68 0.30 -21.71
C ASN A 10 7.97 -0.66 -20.54
N LEU A 11 9.23 -1.01 -20.30
CA LEU A 11 9.60 -1.89 -19.17
C LEU A 11 9.36 -1.24 -17.82
N ARG A 12 9.70 0.06 -17.66
CA ARG A 12 9.44 0.83 -16.43
C ARG A 12 7.96 0.87 -16.10
N MET A 13 7.14 1.17 -17.11
CA MET A 13 5.69 1.22 -16.95
C MET A 13 5.11 -0.17 -16.63
N ALA A 14 5.65 -1.23 -17.21
CA ALA A 14 5.22 -2.60 -16.95
C ALA A 14 5.38 -2.98 -15.47
N TYR A 15 6.50 -2.64 -14.84
CA TYR A 15 6.71 -2.91 -13.41
C TYR A 15 5.65 -2.21 -12.54
N LEU A 16 5.37 -0.93 -12.81
CA LEU A 16 4.38 -0.17 -12.04
C LEU A 16 2.95 -0.68 -12.27
N LEU A 17 2.61 -1.10 -13.48
CA LEU A 17 1.32 -1.71 -13.80
C LEU A 17 1.14 -3.05 -13.11
N ILE A 18 2.17 -3.91 -13.14
CA ILE A 18 2.18 -5.19 -12.42
C ILE A 18 2.01 -4.94 -10.92
N ALA A 19 2.78 -4.02 -10.36
CA ALA A 19 2.66 -3.66 -8.96
C ALA A 19 1.23 -3.22 -8.60
N THR A 20 0.65 -2.33 -9.38
CA THR A 20 -0.71 -1.80 -9.19
C THR A 20 -1.76 -2.91 -9.23
N LEU A 21 -1.69 -3.81 -10.20
CA LEU A 21 -2.59 -4.95 -10.31
C LEU A 21 -2.51 -5.85 -9.07
N PHE A 22 -1.30 -6.24 -8.70
CA PHE A 22 -1.10 -7.15 -7.57
C PHE A 22 -1.35 -6.50 -6.21
N TYR A 23 -1.11 -5.19 -6.04
CA TYR A 23 -1.58 -4.46 -4.85
C TYR A 23 -3.10 -4.45 -4.76
N SER A 24 -3.81 -4.23 -5.87
CA SER A 24 -5.28 -4.25 -5.87
C SER A 24 -5.85 -5.62 -5.45
N ILE A 25 -5.24 -6.69 -5.95
CA ILE A 25 -5.58 -8.06 -5.53
C ILE A 25 -5.28 -8.26 -4.04
N ASN A 26 -4.13 -7.80 -3.59
CA ASN A 26 -3.72 -7.90 -2.19
C ASN A 26 -4.64 -7.12 -1.25
N ASP A 27 -5.03 -5.89 -1.60
CA ASP A 27 -5.97 -5.08 -0.82
C ASP A 27 -7.34 -5.75 -0.71
N PHE A 28 -7.80 -6.34 -1.81
CA PHE A 28 -9.02 -7.15 -1.84
C PHE A 28 -8.92 -8.35 -0.88
N LEU A 29 -7.82 -9.09 -0.91
CA LEU A 29 -7.59 -10.22 0.00
C LEU A 29 -7.50 -9.79 1.46
N TRP A 30 -6.80 -8.69 1.76
CA TRP A 30 -6.78 -8.11 3.10
C TRP A 30 -8.19 -7.74 3.59
N SER A 31 -9.03 -7.16 2.74
CA SER A 31 -10.40 -6.77 3.12
C SER A 31 -11.27 -7.97 3.53
N ILE A 32 -11.00 -9.14 2.97
CA ILE A 32 -11.72 -10.39 3.29
C ILE A 32 -11.13 -11.06 4.53
N TYR A 33 -9.81 -11.29 4.53
CA TYR A 33 -9.18 -12.12 5.56
C TYR A 33 -8.97 -11.40 6.89
N SER A 34 -8.84 -10.07 6.90
CA SER A 34 -8.79 -9.28 8.13
C SER A 34 -10.03 -9.43 9.02
N LYS A 35 -11.18 -9.73 8.42
CA LYS A 35 -12.44 -9.98 9.13
C LYS A 35 -12.52 -11.37 9.76
N LYS A 36 -11.64 -12.29 9.33
CA LYS A 36 -11.62 -13.68 9.79
C LYS A 36 -10.57 -13.95 10.87
N SER A 37 -9.58 -13.11 11.02
CA SER A 37 -8.42 -13.35 11.92
C SER A 37 -7.99 -12.09 12.65
N GLY A 38 -7.30 -12.25 13.76
CA GLY A 38 -6.64 -11.14 14.46
C GLY A 38 -5.57 -10.48 13.58
N PRO A 39 -5.39 -9.14 13.66
CA PRO A 39 -4.49 -8.42 12.75
C PRO A 39 -3.06 -8.92 12.83
N LEU A 40 -2.51 -9.08 14.03
CA LEU A 40 -1.12 -9.52 14.20
C LEU A 40 -0.90 -10.95 13.72
N ALA A 41 -1.83 -11.87 14.02
CA ALA A 41 -1.73 -13.25 13.59
C ALA A 41 -1.82 -13.38 12.06
N LEU A 42 -2.69 -12.60 11.42
CA LEU A 42 -2.81 -12.57 9.97
C LEU A 42 -1.53 -12.02 9.32
N ILE A 43 -0.98 -10.93 9.86
CA ILE A 43 0.27 -10.33 9.37
C ILE A 43 1.43 -11.31 9.56
N GLN A 44 1.60 -11.91 10.74
CA GLN A 44 2.67 -12.86 11.03
C GLN A 44 2.64 -14.06 10.08
N ASN A 45 1.48 -14.72 9.99
CA ASN A 45 1.36 -15.94 9.18
C ASN A 45 1.61 -15.66 7.69
N ARG A 46 1.11 -14.54 7.17
CA ARG A 46 1.42 -14.10 5.82
C ARG A 46 2.92 -13.82 5.65
N SER A 47 3.54 -13.11 6.60
CA SER A 47 4.94 -12.71 6.49
C SER A 47 5.94 -13.87 6.55
N ILE A 48 5.57 -15.02 7.12
CA ILE A 48 6.37 -16.24 7.02
C ILE A 48 6.58 -16.61 5.54
N TYR A 49 5.51 -16.69 4.75
CA TYR A 49 5.59 -17.07 3.34
C TYR A 49 6.30 -16.00 2.50
N THR A 50 6.00 -14.71 2.73
CA THR A 50 6.67 -13.63 2.01
C THR A 50 8.15 -13.55 2.33
N SER A 51 8.54 -13.74 3.61
CA SER A 51 9.95 -13.73 4.02
C SER A 51 10.73 -14.90 3.40
N ILE A 52 10.12 -16.08 3.28
CA ILE A 52 10.75 -17.21 2.59
C ILE A 52 10.94 -16.89 1.11
N PHE A 53 9.89 -16.41 0.42
CA PHE A 53 9.95 -16.10 -1.00
C PHE A 53 10.95 -14.99 -1.31
N VAL A 54 10.85 -13.85 -0.61
CA VAL A 54 11.76 -12.71 -0.84
C VAL A 54 13.16 -13.02 -0.31
N GLY A 55 13.29 -13.82 0.76
CA GLY A 55 14.57 -14.28 1.29
C GLY A 55 15.35 -15.15 0.30
N LEU A 56 14.67 -16.04 -0.41
CA LEU A 56 15.30 -16.81 -1.50
C LEU A 56 15.79 -15.85 -2.60
N LEU A 57 14.98 -14.87 -3.01
CA LEU A 57 15.43 -13.91 -4.00
C LEU A 57 16.59 -13.05 -3.48
N PHE A 58 16.59 -12.68 -2.21
CA PHE A 58 17.68 -11.94 -1.60
C PHE A 58 19.01 -12.68 -1.68
N VAL A 59 19.03 -13.98 -1.38
CA VAL A 59 20.25 -14.80 -1.46
C VAL A 59 20.81 -14.88 -2.89
N PHE A 60 19.94 -14.93 -3.91
CA PHE A 60 20.37 -15.11 -5.31
C PHE A 60 20.59 -13.79 -6.06
N TYR A 61 19.92 -12.70 -5.65
CA TYR A 61 19.87 -11.46 -6.44
C TYR A 61 20.34 -10.22 -5.67
N SER A 62 20.73 -10.33 -4.39
CA SER A 62 21.38 -9.21 -3.69
C SER A 62 22.71 -8.90 -4.35
N LYS A 63 22.92 -7.63 -4.70
CA LYS A 63 24.12 -7.21 -5.45
C LYS A 63 25.35 -7.15 -4.56
N ASP A 64 25.20 -6.78 -3.30
CA ASP A 64 26.30 -6.61 -2.34
C ASP A 64 25.83 -6.98 -0.93
N LEU A 65 25.93 -8.26 -0.61
CA LEU A 65 25.58 -8.78 0.73
C LEU A 65 26.42 -8.14 1.85
N GLY A 66 27.68 -7.81 1.57
CA GLY A 66 28.55 -7.17 2.55
C GLY A 66 28.03 -5.80 2.95
N LEU A 67 27.67 -4.96 1.96
CA LEU A 67 27.11 -3.63 2.16
C LEU A 67 25.79 -3.69 2.94
N VAL A 68 24.91 -4.60 2.56
CA VAL A 68 23.59 -4.74 3.17
C VAL A 68 23.64 -5.25 4.60
N LEU A 69 24.55 -6.18 4.90
CA LEU A 69 24.74 -6.77 6.22
C LEU A 69 25.61 -5.93 7.16
N GLU A 70 26.20 -4.85 6.66
CA GLU A 70 26.88 -3.88 7.51
C GLU A 70 25.91 -3.31 8.56
N GLY A 71 26.33 -3.28 9.84
CA GLY A 71 25.44 -3.01 10.97
C GLY A 71 24.69 -1.67 10.85
N THR A 72 25.33 -0.62 10.36
CA THR A 72 24.71 0.70 10.14
C THR A 72 23.64 0.68 9.06
N ASN A 73 23.88 -0.03 7.96
CA ASN A 73 22.96 -0.14 6.83
C ASN A 73 21.78 -1.05 7.17
N SER A 74 22.04 -2.17 7.86
CA SER A 74 20.99 -3.04 8.39
C SER A 74 20.05 -2.28 9.33
N LEU A 75 20.58 -1.44 10.22
CA LEU A 75 19.76 -0.63 11.13
C LEU A 75 18.91 0.41 10.38
N LYS A 76 19.44 1.05 9.34
CA LYS A 76 18.68 1.98 8.49
C LYS A 76 17.52 1.26 7.79
N LEU A 77 17.80 0.11 7.17
CA LEU A 77 16.79 -0.69 6.49
C LEU A 77 15.71 -1.20 7.47
N LEU A 78 16.08 -1.68 8.66
CA LEU A 78 15.13 -2.05 9.71
C LEU A 78 14.29 -0.85 10.17
N GLY A 79 14.90 0.33 10.32
CA GLY A 79 14.20 1.56 10.71
C GLY A 79 13.10 1.94 9.72
N VAL A 80 13.41 1.99 8.42
CA VAL A 80 12.41 2.28 7.38
C VAL A 80 11.36 1.18 7.29
N SER A 81 11.78 -0.06 7.37
CA SER A 81 10.87 -1.21 7.33
C SER A 81 9.89 -1.24 8.51
N SER A 82 10.28 -0.69 9.68
CA SER A 82 9.39 -0.56 10.84
C SER A 82 8.24 0.41 10.59
N ILE A 83 8.46 1.46 9.78
CA ILE A 83 7.41 2.37 9.32
C ILE A 83 6.39 1.60 8.48
N GLY A 84 6.86 0.74 7.57
CA GLY A 84 6.02 -0.13 6.76
C GLY A 84 5.17 -1.09 7.59
N PHE A 85 5.77 -1.70 8.62
CA PHE A 85 5.04 -2.57 9.56
C PHE A 85 3.92 -1.82 10.28
N MET A 86 4.17 -0.61 10.79
CA MET A 86 3.15 0.21 11.43
C MET A 86 2.02 0.56 10.47
N GLY A 87 2.33 0.97 9.23
CA GLY A 87 1.34 1.20 8.18
C GLY A 87 0.47 -0.03 7.93
N LEU A 88 1.08 -1.20 7.76
CA LEU A 88 0.37 -2.46 7.54
C LEU A 88 -0.52 -2.86 8.74
N TYR A 89 -0.04 -2.69 9.96
CA TYR A 89 -0.82 -3.00 11.15
C TYR A 89 -2.11 -2.15 11.23
N PHE A 90 -2.00 -0.85 11.00
CA PHE A 90 -3.17 0.03 10.98
C PHE A 90 -4.07 -0.24 9.78
N LEU A 91 -3.51 -0.58 8.62
CA LEU A 91 -4.28 -0.98 7.44
C LEU A 91 -5.19 -2.19 7.75
N VAL A 92 -4.60 -3.25 8.30
CA VAL A 92 -5.36 -4.47 8.62
C VAL A 92 -6.43 -4.20 9.68
N LYS A 93 -6.13 -3.37 10.69
CA LYS A 93 -7.14 -2.90 11.65
C LYS A 93 -8.25 -2.08 10.99
N GLY A 94 -7.90 -1.27 10.00
CA GLY A 94 -8.88 -0.52 9.22
C GLY A 94 -9.84 -1.45 8.49
N PHE A 95 -9.34 -2.47 7.82
CA PHE A 95 -10.17 -3.46 7.12
C PHE A 95 -11.02 -4.35 8.03
N GLN A 96 -10.65 -4.55 9.29
CA GLN A 96 -11.52 -5.27 10.24
C GLN A 96 -12.87 -4.57 10.47
N GLN A 97 -12.92 -3.26 10.33
CA GLN A 97 -14.08 -2.45 10.66
C GLN A 97 -14.59 -1.62 9.49
N GLY A 98 -13.78 -1.46 8.45
CA GLY A 98 -14.05 -0.67 7.27
C GLY A 98 -14.21 -1.51 6.01
N SER A 99 -14.32 -0.81 4.89
CA SER A 99 -14.45 -1.38 3.56
C SER A 99 -13.29 -1.01 2.65
N ILE A 100 -13.14 -1.77 1.57
CA ILE A 100 -12.12 -1.50 0.56
C ILE A 100 -12.38 -0.16 -0.15
N VAL A 101 -13.63 0.21 -0.39
CA VAL A 101 -13.99 1.48 -1.04
C VAL A 101 -13.59 2.67 -0.16
N GLN A 102 -13.82 2.58 1.16
CA GLN A 102 -13.33 3.59 2.10
C GLN A 102 -11.81 3.72 2.03
N PHE A 103 -11.10 2.60 2.06
CA PHE A 103 -9.64 2.57 1.96
C PHE A 103 -9.14 3.22 0.66
N CYS A 104 -9.77 2.93 -0.49
CA CYS A 104 -9.41 3.50 -1.78
C CYS A 104 -9.47 5.04 -1.80
N ILE A 105 -10.42 5.65 -1.08
CA ILE A 105 -10.49 7.11 -0.95
C ILE A 105 -9.27 7.67 -0.21
N TYR A 106 -8.78 6.96 0.81
CA TYR A 106 -7.55 7.36 1.51
C TYR A 106 -6.29 7.14 0.66
N ILE A 107 -6.25 6.10 -0.19
CA ILE A 107 -5.15 5.93 -1.17
C ILE A 107 -5.10 7.14 -2.11
N LEU A 108 -6.23 7.58 -2.63
CA LEU A 108 -6.27 8.77 -3.49
C LEU A 108 -5.67 9.98 -2.77
N LEU A 109 -6.05 10.24 -1.52
CA LEU A 109 -5.45 11.33 -0.74
C LEU A 109 -3.93 11.19 -0.60
N THR A 110 -3.44 9.98 -0.30
CA THR A 110 -2.00 9.68 -0.21
C THR A 110 -1.28 9.97 -1.52
N THR A 111 -1.86 9.55 -2.63
CA THR A 111 -1.34 9.81 -3.97
C THR A 111 -1.17 11.31 -4.22
N THR A 112 -2.16 12.13 -3.81
CA THR A 112 -2.06 13.60 -3.89
C THR A 112 -0.87 14.12 -3.09
N VAL A 113 -0.76 13.71 -1.82
CA VAL A 113 0.29 14.20 -0.92
C VAL A 113 1.68 13.82 -1.42
N VAL A 114 1.90 12.56 -1.79
CA VAL A 114 3.19 12.11 -2.33
C VAL A 114 3.52 12.80 -3.66
N GLY A 115 2.53 12.94 -4.55
CA GLY A 115 2.69 13.67 -5.80
C GLY A 115 3.12 15.12 -5.57
N LEU A 116 2.46 15.82 -4.64
CA LEU A 116 2.81 17.19 -4.28
C LEU A 116 4.23 17.30 -3.72
N ILE A 117 4.61 16.43 -2.79
CA ILE A 117 5.96 16.45 -2.21
C ILE A 117 7.02 16.19 -3.29
N SER A 118 6.78 15.19 -4.16
CA SER A 118 7.78 14.75 -5.14
C SER A 118 7.90 15.67 -6.36
N ASN A 119 6.88 16.45 -6.69
CA ASN A 119 6.84 17.19 -7.96
C ASN A 119 6.15 18.56 -7.86
N PHE A 120 6.21 19.19 -6.70
CA PHE A 120 5.49 20.44 -6.40
C PHE A 120 5.78 21.56 -7.42
N ASN A 121 7.05 21.75 -7.78
CA ASN A 121 7.47 22.82 -8.71
C ASN A 121 6.84 22.67 -10.10
N ASN A 122 6.62 21.44 -10.56
CA ASN A 122 5.96 21.19 -11.85
C ASN A 122 4.45 21.39 -11.77
N TYR A 123 3.83 21.02 -10.64
CA TYR A 123 2.38 21.17 -10.48
C TYR A 123 1.93 22.60 -10.33
N ILE A 124 2.65 23.43 -9.57
CA ILE A 124 2.24 24.80 -9.28
C ILE A 124 2.17 25.67 -10.54
N THR A 125 2.87 25.29 -11.61
CA THR A 125 2.85 25.99 -12.89
C THR A 125 1.64 25.62 -13.75
N LEU A 126 0.89 24.58 -13.41
CA LEU A 126 -0.29 24.16 -14.16
C LEU A 126 -1.49 25.04 -13.82
N SER A 127 -2.15 25.57 -14.85
CA SER A 127 -3.40 26.34 -14.67
C SER A 127 -4.52 25.53 -14.03
N SER A 128 -4.50 24.20 -14.20
CA SER A 128 -5.44 23.24 -13.61
C SER A 128 -5.12 22.84 -12.18
N PHE A 129 -3.99 23.27 -11.61
CA PHE A 129 -3.53 22.83 -10.28
C PHE A 129 -4.53 23.14 -9.16
N ILE A 130 -4.94 24.42 -9.05
CA ILE A 130 -5.90 24.82 -8.02
C ILE A 130 -7.27 24.17 -8.22
N PRO A 131 -7.88 24.16 -9.41
CA PRO A 131 -9.13 23.43 -9.65
C PRO A 131 -9.05 21.96 -9.29
N SER A 132 -7.93 21.29 -9.58
CA SER A 132 -7.73 19.88 -9.26
C SER A 132 -7.71 19.63 -7.76
N LEU A 133 -6.94 20.44 -7.01
CA LEU A 133 -6.89 20.33 -5.54
C LEU A 133 -8.25 20.61 -4.91
N LEU A 134 -9.01 21.57 -5.45
CA LEU A 134 -10.37 21.86 -5.00
C LEU A 134 -11.30 20.66 -5.24
N CYS A 135 -11.24 20.03 -6.41
CA CYS A 135 -12.02 18.82 -6.69
C CYS A 135 -11.66 17.67 -5.75
N ILE A 136 -10.36 17.40 -5.55
CA ILE A 136 -9.90 16.34 -4.64
C ILE A 136 -10.31 16.64 -3.21
N GLY A 137 -10.09 17.87 -2.74
CA GLY A 137 -10.45 18.31 -1.40
C GLY A 137 -11.97 18.30 -1.18
N PHE A 138 -12.76 18.73 -2.16
CA PHE A 138 -14.22 18.67 -2.09
C PHE A 138 -14.73 17.23 -2.06
N GLY A 139 -14.22 16.36 -2.92
CA GLY A 139 -14.59 14.94 -2.95
C GLY A 139 -14.28 14.26 -1.61
N PHE A 140 -13.10 14.51 -1.05
CA PHE A 140 -12.72 13.97 0.26
C PHE A 140 -13.57 14.55 1.41
N GLY A 141 -13.77 15.88 1.43
CA GLY A 141 -14.61 16.55 2.43
C GLY A 141 -16.06 16.08 2.37
N PHE A 142 -16.62 15.92 1.16
CA PHE A 142 -17.95 15.37 0.95
C PHE A 142 -18.08 13.94 1.48
N PHE A 143 -17.07 13.09 1.21
CA PHE A 143 -17.02 11.75 1.76
C PHE A 143 -17.02 11.75 3.30
N ILE A 144 -16.14 12.50 3.93
CA ILE A 144 -16.05 12.58 5.40
C ILE A 144 -17.36 13.11 5.99
N TYR A 145 -17.89 14.20 5.45
CA TYR A 145 -19.16 14.77 5.92
C TYR A 145 -20.30 13.75 5.87
N HIS A 146 -20.42 13.03 4.75
CA HIS A 146 -21.48 12.06 4.58
C HIS A 146 -21.32 10.86 5.52
N GLN A 147 -20.09 10.37 5.68
CA GLN A 147 -19.78 9.27 6.59
C GLN A 147 -20.05 9.67 8.05
N LEU A 148 -19.66 10.87 8.46
CA LEU A 148 -19.94 11.38 9.81
C LEU A 148 -21.44 11.51 10.05
N LYS A 149 -22.20 12.06 9.10
CA LYS A 149 -23.64 12.23 9.21
C LYS A 149 -24.42 10.92 9.33
N THR A 150 -24.02 9.89 8.54
CA THR A 150 -24.71 8.61 8.51
C THR A 150 -24.29 7.67 9.65
N HIS A 151 -23.07 7.82 10.17
CA HIS A 151 -22.47 6.87 11.10
C HIS A 151 -22.11 7.46 12.47
N LEU A 152 -22.51 8.70 12.79
CA LEU A 152 -22.33 9.30 14.12
C LEU A 152 -22.84 8.40 15.27
N LYS A 153 -23.70 7.42 14.97
CA LYS A 153 -24.20 6.43 15.92
C LYS A 153 -23.33 5.17 16.06
N ASN A 154 -22.33 4.97 15.19
CA ASN A 154 -21.53 3.74 15.15
C ASN A 154 -20.04 4.02 15.36
N SER A 155 -19.56 3.80 16.58
CA SER A 155 -18.16 4.02 16.98
C SER A 155 -17.14 3.19 16.16
N SER A 156 -17.55 2.04 15.59
CA SER A 156 -16.66 1.18 14.79
C SER A 156 -16.26 1.83 13.46
N THR A 157 -17.18 2.53 12.82
CA THR A 157 -16.92 3.18 11.51
C THR A 157 -15.93 4.34 11.66
N TYR A 158 -16.03 5.13 12.73
CA TYR A 158 -15.07 6.20 13.00
C TYR A 158 -13.64 5.66 13.18
N LYS A 159 -13.50 4.54 13.89
CA LYS A 159 -12.20 3.91 14.12
C LYS A 159 -11.56 3.42 12.81
N SER A 160 -12.35 2.88 11.86
CA SER A 160 -11.80 2.45 10.57
C SER A 160 -11.22 3.63 9.78
N HIS A 161 -11.89 4.78 9.76
CA HIS A 161 -11.38 6.00 9.13
C HIS A 161 -10.04 6.44 9.74
N LEU A 162 -9.96 6.47 11.08
CA LEU A 162 -8.72 6.81 11.76
C LEU A 162 -7.59 5.83 11.42
N TYR A 163 -7.87 4.53 11.41
CA TYR A 163 -6.88 3.52 11.07
C TYR A 163 -6.39 3.65 9.63
N PHE A 164 -7.27 3.86 8.66
CA PHE A 164 -6.85 4.08 7.26
C PHE A 164 -6.03 5.36 7.11
N MET A 165 -6.43 6.45 7.76
CA MET A 165 -5.67 7.70 7.70
C MET A 165 -4.26 7.52 8.28
N VAL A 166 -4.14 6.89 9.46
CA VAL A 166 -2.84 6.63 10.09
C VAL A 166 -1.99 5.70 9.23
N ALA A 167 -2.58 4.63 8.67
CA ALA A 167 -1.87 3.73 7.76
C ALA A 167 -1.28 4.50 6.57
N GLN A 168 -2.06 5.39 5.96
CA GLN A 168 -1.63 6.16 4.81
C GLN A 168 -0.50 7.16 5.15
N LEU A 169 -0.52 7.77 6.34
CA LEU A 169 0.58 8.61 6.79
C LEU A 169 1.90 7.83 6.87
N PHE A 170 1.87 6.61 7.41
CA PHE A 170 3.05 5.74 7.41
C PHE A 170 3.49 5.35 6.00
N PHE A 171 2.57 5.06 5.08
CA PHE A 171 2.91 4.71 3.71
C PHE A 171 3.47 5.90 2.90
N ILE A 172 3.04 7.14 3.17
CA ILE A 172 3.67 8.34 2.58
C ILE A 172 5.15 8.39 2.96
N VAL A 173 5.46 8.29 4.25
CA VAL A 173 6.84 8.36 4.73
C VAL A 173 7.65 7.17 4.19
N LEU A 174 7.07 5.97 4.20
CA LEU A 174 7.72 4.75 3.69
C LEU A 174 8.16 4.91 2.23
N VAL A 175 7.26 5.34 1.33
CA VAL A 175 7.56 5.44 -0.10
C VAL A 175 8.67 6.47 -0.36
N LEU A 176 8.63 7.62 0.31
CA LEU A 176 9.65 8.64 0.17
C LEU A 176 11.03 8.13 0.66
N GLN A 177 11.08 7.45 1.79
CA GLN A 177 12.31 6.87 2.32
C GLN A 177 12.83 5.69 1.47
N GLN A 178 11.95 4.85 0.98
CA GLN A 178 12.33 3.76 0.06
C GLN A 178 12.95 4.31 -1.23
N TYR A 179 12.42 5.40 -1.77
CA TYR A 179 12.99 6.04 -2.96
C TYR A 179 14.42 6.52 -2.72
N GLU A 180 14.68 7.15 -1.59
CA GLU A 180 16.04 7.57 -1.23
C GLU A 180 16.99 6.37 -1.12
N TYR A 181 16.54 5.29 -0.49
CA TYR A 181 17.37 4.10 -0.27
C TYR A 181 17.60 3.24 -1.52
N LEU A 182 16.74 3.34 -2.53
CA LEU A 182 16.94 2.69 -3.82
C LEU A 182 18.15 3.24 -4.60
N SER A 183 18.71 4.38 -4.19
CA SER A 183 19.99 4.86 -4.70
C SER A 183 21.20 4.05 -4.22
N VAL A 184 21.06 3.37 -3.06
CA VAL A 184 22.15 2.62 -2.40
C VAL A 184 21.89 1.12 -2.43
N PHE A 185 20.64 0.70 -2.17
CA PHE A 185 20.23 -0.70 -2.04
C PHE A 185 19.39 -1.14 -3.23
N SER A 186 19.41 -2.44 -3.53
CA SER A 186 18.53 -3.00 -4.54
C SER A 186 17.07 -3.11 -4.06
N ALA A 187 16.14 -3.22 -5.00
CA ALA A 187 14.73 -3.47 -4.69
C ALA A 187 14.53 -4.75 -3.86
N VAL A 188 15.35 -5.78 -4.10
CA VAL A 188 15.29 -7.06 -3.38
C VAL A 188 15.77 -6.90 -1.95
N ASP A 189 16.83 -6.10 -1.71
CA ASP A 189 17.38 -5.85 -0.38
C ASP A 189 16.34 -5.14 0.50
N ILE A 190 15.72 -4.08 -0.02
CA ILE A 190 14.67 -3.33 0.69
C ILE A 190 13.46 -4.22 0.96
N ALA A 191 13.01 -5.01 -0.02
CA ALA A 191 11.88 -5.92 0.14
C ALA A 191 12.16 -6.99 1.21
N PHE A 192 13.36 -7.56 1.22
CA PHE A 192 13.75 -8.55 2.22
C PHE A 192 13.72 -7.99 3.65
N TYR A 193 14.36 -6.85 3.88
CA TYR A 193 14.33 -6.21 5.20
C TYR A 193 12.93 -5.79 5.63
N GLN A 194 12.10 -5.37 4.69
CA GLN A 194 10.71 -5.03 4.99
C GLN A 194 9.93 -6.27 5.47
N GLU A 195 9.99 -7.39 4.76
CA GLU A 195 9.26 -8.60 5.15
C GLU A 195 9.83 -9.24 6.41
N LEU A 196 11.15 -9.24 6.57
CA LEU A 196 11.81 -9.70 7.80
C LEU A 196 11.37 -8.86 9.00
N THR A 197 11.32 -7.54 8.87
CA THR A 197 10.87 -6.63 9.93
C THR A 197 9.41 -6.86 10.29
N VAL A 198 8.55 -7.04 9.28
CA VAL A 198 7.13 -7.37 9.48
C VAL A 198 6.98 -8.68 10.25
N LEU A 199 7.76 -9.71 9.91
CA LEU A 199 7.76 -11.00 10.61
C LEU A 199 8.23 -10.85 12.07
N LEU A 200 9.35 -10.17 12.28
CA LEU A 200 9.93 -9.98 13.61
C LEU A 200 9.01 -9.19 14.53
N PHE A 201 8.49 -8.05 14.07
CA PHE A 201 7.65 -7.18 14.90
C PHE A 201 6.26 -7.78 15.16
N SER A 202 5.66 -8.45 14.18
CA SER A 202 4.40 -9.14 14.41
C SER A 202 4.55 -10.29 15.41
N SER A 203 5.64 -11.06 15.32
CA SER A 203 5.96 -12.14 16.25
C SER A 203 6.22 -11.62 17.66
N LEU A 204 7.02 -10.55 17.78
CA LEU A 204 7.31 -9.92 19.06
C LEU A 204 6.04 -9.37 19.74
N LEU A 205 5.20 -8.68 18.98
CA LEU A 205 3.95 -8.12 19.54
C LEU A 205 2.95 -9.20 19.93
N LEU A 206 2.86 -10.31 19.18
CA LEU A 206 2.03 -11.45 19.57
C LEU A 206 2.54 -12.09 20.87
N PHE A 207 3.85 -12.26 21.00
CA PHE A 207 4.47 -12.78 22.22
C PHE A 207 4.18 -11.87 23.43
N LEU A 208 4.38 -10.55 23.28
CA LEU A 208 4.14 -9.58 24.35
C LEU A 208 2.68 -9.50 24.78
N LYS A 209 1.76 -9.62 23.84
CA LYS A 209 0.31 -9.59 24.13
C LYS A 209 -0.22 -10.92 24.63
N LYS A 210 0.62 -11.97 24.70
CA LYS A 210 0.21 -13.34 25.03
C LYS A 210 -0.97 -13.82 24.17
N GLU A 211 -1.15 -13.25 22.99
CA GLU A 211 -2.12 -13.74 22.03
C GLU A 211 -1.66 -15.11 21.52
N LYS A 212 -2.53 -16.10 21.59
CA LYS A 212 -2.19 -17.44 21.12
C LYS A 212 -1.90 -17.38 19.62
N THR A 213 -0.67 -17.68 19.25
CA THR A 213 -0.28 -17.97 17.86
C THR A 213 -0.94 -19.29 17.47
N SER A 214 -2.20 -19.27 17.14
CA SER A 214 -2.89 -20.52 16.85
C SER A 214 -2.79 -20.83 15.36
N PHE A 215 -1.69 -21.42 14.93
CA PHE A 215 -1.67 -22.21 13.70
C PHE A 215 -2.79 -23.29 13.68
N VAL A 216 -3.30 -23.69 14.85
CA VAL A 216 -4.16 -24.86 15.03
C VAL A 216 -5.65 -24.57 15.05
N LYS A 217 -6.10 -23.31 15.20
CA LYS A 217 -7.53 -22.95 15.30
C LYS A 217 -7.91 -21.64 14.65
N GLN A 218 -7.22 -21.25 13.58
CA GLN A 218 -7.62 -20.04 12.85
C GLN A 218 -8.62 -20.40 11.74
N PRO A 219 -9.63 -19.54 11.51
CA PRO A 219 -10.56 -19.72 10.40
C PRO A 219 -9.93 -19.52 9.03
N VAL A 220 -8.66 -19.08 8.98
CA VAL A 220 -7.86 -18.91 7.76
C VAL A 220 -6.97 -20.13 7.60
N GLN A 221 -7.04 -20.81 6.47
CA GLN A 221 -6.25 -22.01 6.18
C GLN A 221 -4.82 -21.60 5.74
N TRP A 222 -3.85 -22.52 5.91
CA TRP A 222 -2.45 -22.25 5.57
C TRP A 222 -2.24 -21.81 4.11
N TYR A 223 -2.96 -22.39 3.15
CA TYR A 223 -2.88 -22.00 1.74
C TYR A 223 -3.47 -20.61 1.45
N GLU A 224 -4.41 -20.14 2.27
CA GLU A 224 -4.98 -18.79 2.15
C GLU A 224 -3.92 -17.73 2.53
N TYR A 225 -3.04 -18.02 3.50
CA TYR A 225 -1.90 -17.14 3.79
C TYR A 225 -0.92 -17.07 2.62
N PHE A 226 -0.68 -18.19 1.95
CA PHE A 226 0.11 -18.22 0.73
C PHE A 226 -0.53 -17.40 -0.40
N LEU A 227 -1.86 -17.50 -0.57
CA LEU A 227 -2.61 -16.69 -1.54
C LEU A 227 -2.52 -15.19 -1.27
N ILE A 228 -2.40 -14.75 0.00
CA ILE A 228 -2.14 -13.34 0.34
C ILE A 228 -0.66 -12.99 0.12
N ALA A 229 0.25 -13.90 0.44
CA ALA A 229 1.68 -13.67 0.38
C ALA A 229 2.22 -13.49 -1.05
N LEU A 230 1.73 -14.28 -2.00
CA LEU A 230 2.21 -14.26 -3.38
C LEU A 230 1.93 -12.92 -4.07
N PRO A 231 0.69 -12.39 -4.08
CA PRO A 231 0.42 -11.08 -4.69
C PRO A 231 1.23 -9.95 -4.07
N ILE A 232 1.36 -9.89 -2.77
CA ILE A 232 2.11 -8.81 -2.12
C ILE A 232 3.60 -8.88 -2.44
N SER A 233 4.19 -10.07 -2.51
CA SER A 233 5.61 -10.21 -2.87
C SER A 233 5.87 -9.73 -4.29
N ILE A 234 5.02 -10.10 -5.24
CA ILE A 234 5.11 -9.64 -6.64
C ILE A 234 4.89 -8.12 -6.71
N ALA A 235 3.84 -7.62 -6.04
CA ALA A 235 3.53 -6.20 -6.01
C ALA A 235 4.68 -5.36 -5.47
N GLN A 236 5.23 -5.75 -4.33
CA GLN A 236 6.29 -5.02 -3.64
C GLN A 236 7.59 -4.98 -4.44
N LEU A 237 8.02 -6.13 -4.96
CA LEU A 237 9.23 -6.21 -5.80
C LEU A 237 9.07 -5.40 -7.08
N SER A 238 7.93 -5.54 -7.76
CA SER A 238 7.65 -4.77 -8.96
C SER A 238 7.54 -3.27 -8.67
N ASN A 239 6.94 -2.88 -7.55
CA ASN A 239 6.83 -1.48 -7.14
C ASN A 239 8.22 -0.87 -6.87
N LEU A 240 9.06 -1.53 -6.08
CA LEU A 240 10.40 -1.06 -5.77
C LEU A 240 11.27 -0.99 -7.04
N GLN A 241 11.17 -1.99 -7.91
CA GLN A 241 11.87 -1.97 -9.19
C GLN A 241 11.37 -0.84 -10.10
N GLY A 242 10.07 -0.62 -10.16
CA GLY A 242 9.47 0.49 -10.89
C GLY A 242 9.88 1.84 -10.33
N LEU A 243 9.86 1.99 -9.00
CA LEU A 243 10.26 3.19 -8.28
C LEU A 243 11.75 3.51 -8.48
N GLN A 244 12.63 2.49 -8.50
CA GLN A 244 14.06 2.63 -8.80
C GLN A 244 14.32 3.15 -10.22
N LEU A 245 13.48 2.75 -11.18
CA LEU A 245 13.63 3.12 -12.58
C LEU A 245 12.92 4.45 -12.94
N THR A 246 12.11 4.99 -12.04
CA THR A 246 11.30 6.18 -12.25
C THR A 246 11.48 7.18 -11.10
N ASN A 247 10.38 7.58 -10.46
CA ASN A 247 10.34 8.39 -9.25
C ASN A 247 8.98 8.20 -8.54
N PRO A 248 8.80 8.71 -7.31
CA PRO A 248 7.56 8.57 -6.56
C PRO A 248 6.32 9.17 -7.25
N PHE A 249 6.51 10.17 -8.11
CA PHE A 249 5.42 10.74 -8.88
C PHE A 249 4.80 9.74 -9.86
N TYR A 250 5.65 9.09 -10.70
CA TYR A 250 5.15 8.08 -11.65
C TYR A 250 4.60 6.85 -10.94
N GLU A 251 5.21 6.44 -9.83
CA GLU A 251 4.68 5.35 -8.99
C GLU A 251 3.26 5.66 -8.54
N LYS A 252 3.01 6.87 -8.05
CA LYS A 252 1.68 7.28 -7.61
C LYS A 252 0.71 7.50 -8.77
N LEU A 253 1.18 7.96 -9.91
CA LEU A 253 0.40 8.10 -11.11
C LEU A 253 -0.19 6.77 -11.59
N PHE A 254 0.66 5.75 -11.76
CA PHE A 254 0.19 4.40 -12.09
C PHE A 254 -0.62 3.78 -10.96
N GLY A 255 -0.27 4.10 -9.72
CA GLY A 255 -0.99 3.70 -8.52
C GLY A 255 -2.45 4.16 -8.47
N LEU A 256 -2.85 5.19 -9.24
CA LEU A 256 -4.26 5.62 -9.35
C LEU A 256 -5.20 4.54 -9.95
N LEU A 257 -4.68 3.65 -10.77
CA LEU A 257 -5.45 2.52 -11.28
C LEU A 257 -5.78 1.50 -10.17
N GLY A 258 -4.95 1.44 -9.13
CA GLY A 258 -5.13 0.51 -8.01
C GLY A 258 -6.47 0.68 -7.29
N PRO A 259 -6.81 1.86 -6.77
CA PRO A 259 -8.11 2.11 -6.16
C PRO A 259 -9.29 1.76 -7.07
N VAL A 260 -9.20 2.05 -8.37
CA VAL A 260 -10.26 1.70 -9.33
C VAL A 260 -10.41 0.18 -9.45
N LEU A 261 -9.31 -0.54 -9.65
CA LEU A 261 -9.31 -2.00 -9.72
C LEU A 261 -9.79 -2.63 -8.41
N SER A 262 -9.35 -2.12 -7.25
CA SER A 262 -9.77 -2.60 -5.93
C SER A 262 -11.28 -2.43 -5.71
N VAL A 263 -11.84 -1.29 -6.11
CA VAL A 263 -13.30 -1.04 -6.06
C VAL A 263 -14.05 -2.00 -6.97
N VAL A 264 -13.58 -2.22 -8.19
CA VAL A 264 -14.20 -3.18 -9.13
C VAL A 264 -14.16 -4.59 -8.56
N LEU A 265 -13.03 -5.04 -8.01
CA LEU A 265 -12.91 -6.34 -7.36
C LEU A 265 -13.87 -6.48 -6.18
N ALA A 266 -14.00 -5.45 -5.34
CA ALA A 266 -14.93 -5.45 -4.22
C ALA A 266 -16.39 -5.54 -4.66
N MET A 267 -16.77 -4.81 -5.71
CA MET A 267 -18.14 -4.86 -6.25
C MET A 267 -18.48 -6.20 -6.89
N VAL A 268 -17.57 -6.75 -7.70
CA VAL A 268 -17.83 -7.96 -8.49
C VAL A 268 -17.67 -9.23 -7.65
N LEU A 269 -16.57 -9.35 -6.89
CA LEU A 269 -16.24 -10.59 -6.18
C LEU A 269 -16.78 -10.61 -4.74
N ALA A 270 -16.63 -9.51 -3.99
CA ALA A 270 -17.14 -9.45 -2.62
C ALA A 270 -18.60 -9.01 -2.54
N LYS A 271 -19.21 -8.58 -3.66
CA LYS A 271 -20.57 -8.03 -3.73
C LYS A 271 -20.80 -6.90 -2.70
N GLU A 272 -19.73 -6.16 -2.38
CA GLU A 272 -19.84 -5.02 -1.47
C GLU A 272 -20.71 -3.95 -2.10
N ARG A 273 -21.73 -3.52 -1.34
CA ARG A 273 -22.63 -2.42 -1.74
C ARG A 273 -22.38 -1.24 -0.81
N HIS A 274 -22.07 -0.10 -1.38
CA HIS A 274 -21.92 1.14 -0.66
C HIS A 274 -23.00 2.14 -1.07
N GLN A 275 -23.15 3.17 -0.25
CA GLN A 275 -24.04 4.28 -0.59
C GLN A 275 -23.54 4.99 -1.84
N PHE A 276 -24.45 5.41 -2.68
CA PHE A 276 -24.15 6.15 -3.92
C PHE A 276 -23.21 7.34 -3.66
N THR A 277 -23.38 8.02 -2.55
CA THR A 277 -22.54 9.15 -2.12
C THR A 277 -21.05 8.81 -1.96
N THR A 278 -20.71 7.59 -1.53
CA THR A 278 -19.32 7.12 -1.44
C THR A 278 -18.69 6.97 -2.83
N TYR A 279 -19.42 6.39 -3.78
CA TYR A 279 -18.95 6.29 -5.15
C TYR A 279 -18.86 7.68 -5.83
N LEU A 280 -19.81 8.56 -5.55
CA LEU A 280 -19.78 9.93 -6.09
C LEU A 280 -18.54 10.68 -5.59
N ALA A 281 -18.22 10.60 -4.30
CA ALA A 281 -17.01 11.17 -3.74
C ALA A 281 -15.74 10.65 -4.43
N PHE A 282 -15.66 9.33 -4.63
CA PHE A 282 -14.55 8.68 -5.32
C PHE A 282 -14.39 9.19 -6.76
N ILE A 283 -15.49 9.30 -7.50
CA ILE A 283 -15.49 9.82 -8.88
C ILE A 283 -15.05 11.29 -8.93
N ILE A 284 -15.55 12.12 -8.00
CA ILE A 284 -15.14 13.53 -7.92
C ILE A 284 -13.63 13.65 -7.70
N MET A 285 -13.05 12.84 -6.82
CA MET A 285 -11.60 12.81 -6.61
C MET A 285 -10.85 12.38 -7.87
N LEU A 286 -11.32 11.35 -8.59
CA LEU A 286 -10.72 10.91 -9.85
C LEU A 286 -10.77 11.99 -10.93
N ILE A 287 -11.87 12.75 -11.02
CA ILE A 287 -11.98 13.91 -11.93
C ILE A 287 -10.91 14.96 -11.56
N GLY A 288 -10.69 15.22 -10.27
CA GLY A 288 -9.64 16.11 -9.82
C GLY A 288 -8.25 15.68 -10.31
N TYR A 289 -7.97 14.37 -10.30
CA TYR A 289 -6.72 13.83 -10.85
C TYR A 289 -6.62 14.00 -12.36
N TYR A 290 -7.70 13.78 -13.08
CA TYR A 290 -7.74 14.00 -14.52
C TYR A 290 -7.33 15.44 -14.89
N PHE A 291 -7.80 16.44 -14.13
CA PHE A 291 -7.40 17.83 -14.33
C PHE A 291 -5.94 18.14 -13.95
N LEU A 292 -5.28 17.31 -13.16
CA LEU A 292 -3.83 17.42 -12.93
C LEU A 292 -2.98 17.03 -14.15
N GLY A 293 -3.61 16.59 -15.24
CA GLY A 293 -2.92 16.21 -16.46
C GLY A 293 -2.44 14.76 -16.42
N LEU A 294 -3.16 13.94 -15.72
CA LEU A 294 -2.90 12.51 -15.58
C LEU A 294 -3.78 11.69 -16.51
#